data_c154c0a2c62a51d4388cb6f6acc06796
#
_entry.id   c154c0a2c62a51d4388cb6f6acc06796
#
_cell.length_a   1.000
_cell.length_b   1.000
_cell.length_c   1.000
_cell.angle_alpha   90.00
_cell.angle_beta   90.00
_cell.angle_gamma   90.00
#
_symmetry.space_group_name_H-M   'P 1'
#
loop_
_entity.id
_entity.type
_entity.pdbx_description
1 polymer ?
#
loop_
_entity_poly.entity_id
_entity_poly.type
_entity_poly.pdbx_seq_one_letter_code
_entity_poly.pdbx_strand_id
1 'polypeptide(L)'
;RDRSVSRGLGDVYKRQDLDHPEVVSELNRWGKWVSNELNLDGMRLDAIKHMKDQFVAQFLDAVRSERGNDFYAVGEYWNGDLEALDAYIEAVGHKVNLFDVPLHYNMFQASQEGKDYDLRDILKDTLVEHHPDLAVTIVDNHDTQRGSSLESNVGDWFKPLAYGLILLMKEGYPCLFYGDYYGIKGEKSPHTRIIDILLDARRKYAYGDQIEYFDHPSTIGFIRTGDEEHNGSGLVFLMSNDEAGSKIMSLGEKHKGEVWHEITGSISEEITLDEEGNGEFSVESRNLAVWVKKD
;
A
#
# COMPACT_ATOMS: atom_id res chain seq x y z
N ARG A 1 29.29 -9.97 29.57
CA ARG A 1 27.92 -9.43 29.29
C ARG A 1 28.08 -8.39 28.19
N ASP A 2 27.92 -8.82 26.99
CA ASP A 2 27.90 -7.91 25.86
C ASP A 2 26.62 -7.07 25.94
N ARG A 3 26.80 -5.80 26.28
CA ARG A 3 25.75 -4.77 26.21
C ARG A 3 25.77 -4.07 24.86
N SER A 4 25.99 -4.81 23.79
CA SER A 4 25.65 -4.28 22.48
C SER A 4 24.15 -4.07 22.49
N VAL A 5 23.78 -2.81 22.61
CA VAL A 5 22.41 -2.34 22.49
C VAL A 5 21.87 -2.95 21.20
N SER A 6 20.82 -3.74 21.32
CA SER A 6 20.04 -4.25 20.22
C SER A 6 19.70 -3.10 19.28
N ARG A 7 20.47 -2.97 18.23
CA ARG A 7 20.19 -2.12 17.08
C ARG A 7 19.87 -3.05 15.93
N GLY A 8 18.77 -3.81 16.06
CA GLY A 8 18.27 -4.70 15.03
C GLY A 8 19.15 -5.92 14.69
N LEU A 9 20.45 -5.74 14.50
CA LEU A 9 21.38 -6.82 14.15
C LEU A 9 21.84 -7.67 15.35
N GLY A 10 21.82 -7.12 16.58
CA GLY A 10 22.21 -7.86 17.79
C GLY A 10 21.25 -8.98 18.16
N ASP A 11 20.00 -8.90 17.79
CA ASP A 11 18.98 -9.90 18.11
C ASP A 11 19.03 -11.13 17.18
N VAL A 12 19.63 -11.01 16.01
CA VAL A 12 19.82 -12.13 15.07
C VAL A 12 20.58 -13.29 15.71
N TYR A 13 21.55 -13.00 16.56
CA TYR A 13 22.35 -14.02 17.24
C TYR A 13 21.66 -14.66 18.45
N LYS A 14 20.52 -14.15 18.88
CA LYS A 14 19.74 -14.65 20.01
C LYS A 14 18.46 -15.36 19.62
N ARG A 15 18.23 -15.54 18.32
CA ARG A 15 17.04 -16.21 17.83
C ARG A 15 17.09 -17.70 18.16
N GLN A 16 15.92 -18.27 18.35
CA GLN A 16 15.75 -19.70 18.53
C GLN A 16 16.36 -20.46 17.35
N ASP A 17 16.94 -21.62 17.66
CA ASP A 17 17.39 -22.53 16.62
C ASP A 17 16.20 -23.17 15.92
N LEU A 18 15.83 -22.61 14.77
CA LEU A 18 14.71 -23.07 13.97
C LEU A 18 14.99 -24.39 13.20
N ASP A 19 16.15 -25.01 13.43
CA ASP A 19 16.45 -26.39 13.01
C ASP A 19 16.21 -27.41 14.15
N HIS A 20 16.11 -26.94 15.39
CA HIS A 20 15.91 -27.83 16.51
C HIS A 20 14.45 -28.30 16.58
N PRO A 21 14.17 -29.61 16.48
CA PRO A 21 12.79 -30.12 16.39
C PRO A 21 11.88 -29.72 17.56
N GLU A 22 12.42 -29.66 18.77
CA GLU A 22 11.66 -29.24 19.95
C GLU A 22 11.26 -27.76 19.88
N VAL A 23 12.17 -26.88 19.41
CA VAL A 23 11.91 -25.46 19.24
C VAL A 23 10.80 -25.26 18.19
N VAL A 24 10.92 -25.93 17.06
CA VAL A 24 9.90 -25.87 15.98
C VAL A 24 8.55 -26.37 16.48
N SER A 25 8.54 -27.52 17.19
CA SER A 25 7.31 -28.11 17.75
C SER A 25 6.64 -27.17 18.76
N GLU A 26 7.40 -26.56 19.65
CA GLU A 26 6.87 -25.63 20.67
C GLU A 26 6.38 -24.33 20.07
N LEU A 27 7.05 -23.77 19.06
CA LEU A 27 6.58 -22.58 18.36
C LEU A 27 5.29 -22.85 17.58
N ASN A 28 5.21 -24.00 16.91
CA ASN A 28 3.98 -24.39 16.23
C ASN A 28 2.80 -24.59 17.21
N ARG A 29 3.05 -25.24 18.37
CA ARG A 29 2.07 -25.39 19.44
C ARG A 29 1.66 -24.01 20.00
N TRP A 30 2.59 -23.12 20.23
CA TRP A 30 2.32 -21.76 20.69
C TRP A 30 1.50 -20.96 19.67
N GLY A 31 1.83 -21.05 18.38
CA GLY A 31 1.09 -20.36 17.31
C GLY A 31 -0.39 -20.81 17.27
N LYS A 32 -0.65 -22.11 17.37
CA LYS A 32 -2.01 -22.67 17.48
C LYS A 32 -2.73 -22.16 18.73
N TRP A 33 -2.05 -22.24 19.87
CA TRP A 33 -2.64 -21.80 21.15
C TRP A 33 -2.98 -20.30 21.13
N VAL A 34 -2.05 -19.42 20.76
CA VAL A 34 -2.27 -17.97 20.81
C VAL A 34 -3.35 -17.53 19.81
N SER A 35 -3.37 -18.12 18.62
CA SER A 35 -4.37 -17.81 17.62
C SER A 35 -5.79 -18.22 18.05
N ASN A 36 -5.94 -19.32 18.76
CA ASN A 36 -7.20 -19.76 19.33
C ASN A 36 -7.58 -18.96 20.59
N GLU A 37 -6.65 -18.76 21.52
CA GLU A 37 -6.89 -18.05 22.80
C GLU A 37 -7.35 -16.61 22.57
N LEU A 38 -6.76 -15.92 21.61
CA LEU A 38 -7.11 -14.55 21.26
C LEU A 38 -8.12 -14.44 20.11
N ASN A 39 -8.60 -15.56 19.60
CA ASN A 39 -9.51 -15.64 18.44
C ASN A 39 -9.03 -14.78 17.25
N LEU A 40 -7.77 -14.93 16.87
CA LEU A 40 -7.16 -14.15 15.80
C LEU A 40 -7.68 -14.58 14.41
N ASP A 41 -7.91 -13.63 13.53
CA ASP A 41 -8.20 -13.86 12.11
C ASP A 41 -6.92 -13.82 11.24
N GLY A 42 -5.81 -13.34 11.80
CA GLY A 42 -4.52 -13.25 11.12
C GLY A 42 -3.41 -12.78 12.04
N MET A 43 -2.19 -12.70 11.51
CA MET A 43 -1.03 -12.19 12.22
C MET A 43 0.00 -11.52 11.31
N ARG A 44 0.73 -10.56 11.88
CA ARG A 44 1.96 -10.05 11.29
C ARG A 44 3.15 -10.84 11.83
N LEU A 45 3.98 -11.31 10.92
CA LEU A 45 5.23 -11.99 11.23
C LEU A 45 6.40 -11.01 11.07
N ASP A 46 7.02 -10.68 12.18
CA ASP A 46 8.13 -9.73 12.26
C ASP A 46 9.43 -10.32 11.73
N ALA A 47 10.18 -9.53 10.96
CA ALA A 47 11.56 -9.81 10.57
C ALA A 47 11.80 -11.22 9.98
N ILE A 48 10.86 -11.72 9.15
CA ILE A 48 10.95 -13.07 8.57
C ILE A 48 12.15 -13.26 7.63
N LYS A 49 12.72 -12.18 7.11
CA LYS A 49 13.99 -12.19 6.37
C LYS A 49 15.12 -12.93 7.13
N HIS A 50 15.04 -12.94 8.45
CA HIS A 50 16.05 -13.56 9.32
C HIS A 50 15.60 -14.93 9.86
N MET A 51 14.50 -15.46 9.37
CA MET A 51 13.99 -16.78 9.69
C MET A 51 14.15 -17.71 8.50
N LYS A 52 14.15 -19.02 8.76
CA LYS A 52 14.10 -19.99 7.68
C LYS A 52 12.73 -19.96 7.02
N ASP A 53 12.68 -19.88 5.72
CA ASP A 53 11.46 -19.93 4.90
C ASP A 53 10.62 -21.18 5.19
N GLN A 54 11.27 -22.35 5.25
CA GLN A 54 10.62 -23.61 5.60
C GLN A 54 9.94 -23.58 6.97
N PHE A 55 10.56 -22.93 7.97
CA PHE A 55 9.93 -22.77 9.28
C PHE A 55 8.68 -21.89 9.20
N VAL A 56 8.76 -20.76 8.50
CA VAL A 56 7.61 -19.85 8.33
C VAL A 56 6.45 -20.57 7.63
N ALA A 57 6.74 -21.31 6.57
CA ALA A 57 5.73 -22.10 5.87
C ALA A 57 5.07 -23.15 6.79
N GLN A 58 5.87 -23.92 7.54
CA GLN A 58 5.37 -24.93 8.49
C GLN A 58 4.56 -24.32 9.63
N PHE A 59 5.01 -23.19 10.16
CA PHE A 59 4.30 -22.45 11.22
C PHE A 59 2.90 -22.02 10.76
N LEU A 60 2.80 -21.44 9.55
CA LEU A 60 1.52 -21.05 8.99
C LEU A 60 0.61 -22.25 8.71
N ASP A 61 1.15 -23.36 8.20
CA ASP A 61 0.39 -24.61 8.04
C ASP A 61 -0.15 -25.10 9.38
N ALA A 62 0.68 -25.07 10.44
CA ALA A 62 0.27 -25.46 11.76
C ALA A 62 -0.88 -24.59 12.30
N VAL A 63 -0.77 -23.27 12.18
CA VAL A 63 -1.82 -22.33 12.62
C VAL A 63 -3.11 -22.54 11.80
N ARG A 64 -2.98 -22.64 10.47
CA ARG A 64 -4.12 -22.85 9.57
C ARG A 64 -4.83 -24.18 9.78
N SER A 65 -4.13 -25.20 10.26
CA SER A 65 -4.77 -26.49 10.63
C SER A 65 -5.81 -26.36 11.74
N GLU A 66 -5.74 -25.31 12.55
CA GLU A 66 -6.69 -25.01 13.64
C GLU A 66 -7.67 -23.90 13.28
N ARG A 67 -7.18 -22.85 12.59
CA ARG A 67 -7.94 -21.62 12.32
C ARG A 67 -8.63 -21.61 10.96
N GLY A 68 -8.26 -22.51 10.06
CA GLY A 68 -8.72 -22.52 8.66
C GLY A 68 -7.76 -21.85 7.69
N ASN A 69 -7.93 -22.13 6.41
CA ASN A 69 -7.04 -21.63 5.35
C ASN A 69 -7.14 -20.12 5.14
N ASP A 70 -8.24 -19.51 5.55
CA ASP A 70 -8.48 -18.07 5.44
C ASP A 70 -7.73 -17.25 6.49
N PHE A 71 -7.01 -17.93 7.43
CA PHE A 71 -6.20 -17.22 8.41
C PHE A 71 -5.13 -16.39 7.72
N TYR A 72 -5.26 -15.06 7.85
CA TYR A 72 -4.41 -14.10 7.16
C TYR A 72 -3.01 -14.04 7.77
N ALA A 73 -1.99 -13.88 6.93
CA ALA A 73 -0.64 -13.66 7.39
C ALA A 73 0.07 -12.61 6.52
N VAL A 74 0.67 -11.62 7.15
CA VAL A 74 1.57 -10.67 6.49
C VAL A 74 2.94 -10.74 7.14
N GLY A 75 3.98 -10.84 6.32
CA GLY A 75 5.36 -10.94 6.77
C GLY A 75 6.17 -9.69 6.47
N GLU A 76 7.01 -9.31 7.41
CA GLU A 76 8.00 -8.28 7.19
C GLU A 76 9.29 -8.90 6.65
N TYR A 77 9.41 -8.89 5.32
CA TYR A 77 10.65 -9.21 4.62
C TYR A 77 11.26 -7.91 4.10
N TRP A 78 11.99 -7.18 4.96
CA TRP A 78 12.48 -5.85 4.63
C TRP A 78 13.62 -5.91 3.61
N ASN A 79 13.28 -5.83 2.34
CA ASN A 79 14.20 -5.78 1.22
C ASN A 79 13.57 -4.98 0.07
N GLY A 80 14.33 -4.04 -0.52
CA GLY A 80 13.90 -3.26 -1.68
C GLY A 80 14.13 -3.96 -3.02
N ASP A 81 14.70 -5.16 -3.01
CA ASP A 81 14.95 -5.96 -4.21
C ASP A 81 13.78 -6.92 -4.45
N LEU A 82 13.06 -6.71 -5.55
CA LEU A 82 11.91 -7.52 -5.94
C LEU A 82 12.28 -8.99 -6.16
N GLU A 83 13.45 -9.29 -6.77
CA GLU A 83 13.88 -10.68 -7.01
C GLU A 83 14.02 -11.44 -5.68
N ALA A 84 14.45 -10.76 -4.62
CA ALA A 84 14.55 -11.38 -3.30
C ALA A 84 13.18 -11.65 -2.66
N LEU A 85 12.17 -10.79 -2.91
CA LEU A 85 10.80 -11.00 -2.47
C LEU A 85 10.16 -12.15 -3.26
N ASP A 86 10.32 -12.19 -4.57
CA ASP A 86 9.82 -13.25 -5.44
C ASP A 86 10.38 -14.61 -5.01
N ALA A 87 11.70 -14.69 -4.82
CA ALA A 87 12.35 -15.92 -4.37
C ALA A 87 11.81 -16.38 -2.99
N TYR A 88 11.54 -15.44 -2.10
CA TYR A 88 10.95 -15.77 -0.79
C TYR A 88 9.51 -16.25 -0.89
N ILE A 89 8.68 -15.61 -1.71
CA ILE A 89 7.28 -16.02 -1.96
C ILE A 89 7.24 -17.46 -2.47
N GLU A 90 8.09 -17.78 -3.46
CA GLU A 90 8.21 -19.15 -3.97
C GLU A 90 8.66 -20.15 -2.89
N ALA A 91 9.67 -19.77 -2.09
CA ALA A 91 10.22 -20.64 -1.05
C ALA A 91 9.20 -20.97 0.06
N VAL A 92 8.30 -20.04 0.39
CA VAL A 92 7.23 -20.27 1.37
C VAL A 92 5.94 -20.82 0.75
N GLY A 93 5.92 -21.04 -0.56
CA GLY A 93 4.77 -21.59 -1.28
C GLY A 93 3.56 -20.67 -1.32
N HIS A 94 3.75 -19.38 -1.52
CA HIS A 94 2.70 -18.33 -1.59
C HIS A 94 1.80 -18.26 -0.33
N LYS A 95 2.33 -18.64 0.83
CA LYS A 95 1.53 -18.75 2.07
C LYS A 95 1.42 -17.48 2.89
N VAL A 96 2.18 -16.44 2.54
CA VAL A 96 2.26 -15.20 3.31
C VAL A 96 2.25 -14.00 2.38
N ASN A 97 1.46 -12.99 2.74
CA ASN A 97 1.55 -11.68 2.10
C ASN A 97 2.80 -10.96 2.59
N LEU A 98 3.39 -10.10 1.77
CA LEU A 98 4.55 -9.31 2.17
C LEU A 98 4.26 -7.82 2.06
N PHE A 99 4.89 -7.03 2.93
CA PHE A 99 4.93 -5.58 2.73
C PHE A 99 5.70 -5.25 1.45
N ASP A 100 5.13 -4.37 0.64
CA ASP A 100 5.72 -3.90 -0.60
C ASP A 100 6.80 -2.86 -0.33
N VAL A 101 7.98 -3.35 0.05
CA VAL A 101 9.15 -2.51 0.36
C VAL A 101 9.71 -1.84 -0.89
N PRO A 102 9.77 -2.48 -2.08
CA PRO A 102 10.10 -1.79 -3.32
C PRO A 102 9.22 -0.57 -3.59
N LEU A 103 7.89 -0.67 -3.47
CA LEU A 103 6.97 0.46 -3.65
C LEU A 103 7.24 1.58 -2.63
N HIS A 104 7.48 1.22 -1.36
CA HIS A 104 7.88 2.19 -0.35
C HIS A 104 9.12 2.98 -0.81
N TYR A 105 10.15 2.31 -1.31
CA TYR A 105 11.35 2.99 -1.78
C TYR A 105 11.14 3.82 -3.04
N ASN A 106 10.29 3.38 -3.98
CA ASN A 106 9.90 4.20 -5.13
C ASN A 106 9.23 5.50 -4.68
N MET A 107 8.28 5.43 -3.73
CA MET A 107 7.61 6.60 -3.17
C MET A 107 8.57 7.48 -2.36
N PHE A 108 9.48 6.90 -1.60
CA PHE A 108 10.53 7.64 -0.90
C PHE A 108 11.39 8.40 -1.89
N GLN A 109 11.93 7.74 -2.93
CA GLN A 109 12.74 8.35 -3.96
C GLN A 109 11.99 9.48 -4.68
N ALA A 110 10.74 9.23 -5.11
CA ALA A 110 9.88 10.24 -5.73
C ALA A 110 9.73 11.47 -4.85
N SER A 111 9.59 11.28 -3.53
CA SER A 111 9.48 12.38 -2.58
C SER A 111 10.77 13.21 -2.42
N GLN A 112 11.96 12.60 -2.66
CA GLN A 112 13.24 13.27 -2.58
C GLN A 112 13.60 13.99 -3.90
N GLU A 113 13.36 13.36 -5.04
CA GLU A 113 13.68 13.89 -6.37
C GLU A 113 12.66 14.91 -6.86
N GLY A 114 11.42 14.84 -6.35
CA GLY A 114 10.35 15.75 -6.75
C GLY A 114 10.08 15.67 -8.24
N LYS A 115 10.16 16.81 -8.94
CA LYS A 115 9.87 16.92 -10.37
C LYS A 115 10.81 16.10 -11.27
N ASP A 116 11.98 15.73 -10.77
CA ASP A 116 12.98 14.98 -11.55
C ASP A 116 12.70 13.47 -11.54
N TYR A 117 11.78 12.99 -10.66
CA TYR A 117 11.33 11.61 -10.66
C TYR A 117 10.25 11.38 -11.72
N ASP A 118 10.43 10.32 -12.53
CA ASP A 118 9.45 9.92 -13.52
C ASP A 118 8.33 9.09 -12.87
N LEU A 119 7.14 9.69 -12.70
CA LEU A 119 6.00 9.03 -12.06
C LEU A 119 5.51 7.78 -12.82
N ARG A 120 5.85 7.63 -14.10
CA ARG A 120 5.50 6.42 -14.86
C ARG A 120 6.15 5.15 -14.29
N ASP A 121 7.27 5.33 -13.58
CA ASP A 121 8.02 4.23 -12.95
C ASP A 121 7.60 3.97 -11.48
N ILE A 122 6.57 4.65 -10.96
CA ILE A 122 6.21 4.55 -9.53
C ILE A 122 5.85 3.13 -9.08
N LEU A 123 5.23 2.34 -9.94
CA LEU A 123 4.86 0.94 -9.68
C LEU A 123 5.88 -0.07 -10.25
N LYS A 124 6.87 0.40 -10.99
CA LYS A 124 7.84 -0.46 -11.66
C LYS A 124 8.70 -1.22 -10.66
N ASP A 125 8.93 -2.50 -10.93
CA ASP A 125 9.73 -3.42 -10.13
C ASP A 125 9.23 -3.49 -8.65
N THR A 126 7.90 -3.38 -8.45
CA THR A 126 7.26 -3.47 -7.14
C THR A 126 6.55 -4.81 -6.94
N LEU A 127 6.30 -5.14 -5.68
CA LEU A 127 5.57 -6.36 -5.35
C LEU A 127 4.13 -6.31 -5.86
N VAL A 128 3.47 -5.16 -5.77
CA VAL A 128 2.08 -4.99 -6.23
C VAL A 128 1.96 -5.13 -7.76
N GLU A 129 2.99 -4.81 -8.51
CA GLU A 129 3.03 -5.03 -9.97
C GLU A 129 3.13 -6.53 -10.29
N HIS A 130 3.97 -7.30 -9.57
CA HIS A 130 4.24 -8.71 -9.84
C HIS A 130 3.27 -9.68 -9.16
N HIS A 131 2.93 -9.42 -7.90
CA HIS A 131 2.07 -10.25 -7.05
C HIS A 131 0.99 -9.41 -6.36
N PRO A 132 0.02 -8.86 -7.11
CA PRO A 132 -0.98 -7.93 -6.58
C PRO A 132 -1.78 -8.49 -5.40
N ASP A 133 -2.05 -9.78 -5.39
CA ASP A 133 -2.79 -10.51 -4.34
C ASP A 133 -1.96 -10.85 -3.10
N LEU A 134 -0.64 -10.68 -3.16
CA LEU A 134 0.25 -10.91 -2.02
C LEU A 134 0.86 -9.61 -1.49
N ALA A 135 0.71 -8.50 -2.20
CA ALA A 135 1.30 -7.23 -1.84
C ALA A 135 0.50 -6.49 -0.77
N VAL A 136 1.14 -6.15 0.34
CA VAL A 136 0.63 -5.19 1.32
C VAL A 136 1.34 -3.86 1.10
N THR A 137 0.65 -2.92 0.47
CA THR A 137 1.23 -1.62 0.12
C THR A 137 1.32 -0.69 1.33
N ILE A 138 2.46 -0.05 1.51
CA ILE A 138 2.74 0.87 2.64
C ILE A 138 3.37 2.15 2.14
N VAL A 139 3.05 3.28 2.78
CA VAL A 139 3.77 4.55 2.60
C VAL A 139 4.95 4.61 3.55
N ASP A 140 4.69 4.53 4.84
CA ASP A 140 5.68 4.49 5.92
C ASP A 140 5.28 3.48 6.98
N ASN A 141 6.20 3.20 7.90
CA ASN A 141 5.96 2.45 9.13
C ASN A 141 6.78 3.01 10.31
N HIS A 142 6.73 2.34 11.45
CA HIS A 142 7.42 2.75 12.68
C HIS A 142 8.96 2.68 12.57
N ASP A 143 9.50 1.92 11.61
CA ASP A 143 10.94 1.79 11.37
C ASP A 143 11.46 2.73 10.28
N THR A 144 10.61 3.20 9.36
CA THR A 144 10.98 4.16 8.33
C THR A 144 10.84 5.61 8.75
N GLN A 145 10.08 5.88 9.82
CA GLN A 145 9.88 7.23 10.35
C GLN A 145 11.18 7.89 10.81
N ARG A 146 11.18 9.21 10.90
CA ARG A 146 12.34 10.01 11.32
C ARG A 146 12.90 9.56 12.68
N GLY A 147 14.21 9.34 12.73
CA GLY A 147 14.95 8.90 13.91
C GLY A 147 14.86 7.41 14.21
N SER A 148 14.27 6.62 13.33
CA SER A 148 14.21 5.16 13.44
C SER A 148 15.36 4.47 12.69
N SER A 149 15.48 3.15 12.85
CA SER A 149 16.64 2.37 12.38
C SER A 149 16.73 2.25 10.86
N LEU A 150 15.60 2.31 10.17
CA LEU A 150 15.46 2.21 8.72
C LEU A 150 14.98 3.53 8.11
N GLU A 151 15.34 4.66 8.74
CA GLU A 151 14.86 5.99 8.35
C GLU A 151 14.90 6.20 6.83
N SER A 152 13.72 6.19 6.22
CA SER A 152 13.47 6.40 4.81
C SER A 152 12.07 6.99 4.61
N ASN A 153 11.66 7.90 5.51
CA ASN A 153 10.31 8.44 5.51
C ASN A 153 10.01 9.19 4.21
N VAL A 154 8.88 8.86 3.62
CA VAL A 154 8.33 9.60 2.47
C VAL A 154 8.12 11.06 2.86
N GLY A 155 8.55 11.98 2.00
CA GLY A 155 8.44 13.43 2.26
C GLY A 155 6.99 13.86 2.49
N ASP A 156 6.78 14.73 3.48
CA ASP A 156 5.43 15.15 3.92
C ASP A 156 4.56 15.67 2.76
N TRP A 157 5.16 16.35 1.78
CA TRP A 157 4.44 16.86 0.62
C TRP A 157 3.94 15.75 -0.31
N PHE A 158 4.64 14.59 -0.36
CA PHE A 158 4.31 13.47 -1.23
C PHE A 158 3.38 12.45 -0.55
N LYS A 159 3.30 12.43 0.78
CA LYS A 159 2.43 11.49 1.52
C LYS A 159 0.97 11.50 1.06
N PRO A 160 0.32 12.64 0.82
CA PRO A 160 -1.03 12.64 0.27
C PRO A 160 -1.13 11.92 -1.09
N LEU A 161 -0.15 12.13 -1.98
CA LEU A 161 -0.09 11.48 -3.29
C LEU A 161 0.10 9.97 -3.13
N ALA A 162 1.03 9.56 -2.28
CA ALA A 162 1.32 8.16 -1.98
C ALA A 162 0.10 7.43 -1.39
N TYR A 163 -0.59 8.05 -0.42
CA TYR A 163 -1.83 7.47 0.13
C TYR A 163 -2.96 7.46 -0.89
N GLY A 164 -3.08 8.48 -1.74
CA GLY A 164 -4.04 8.49 -2.85
C GLY A 164 -3.82 7.29 -3.78
N LEU A 165 -2.57 7.05 -4.17
CA LEU A 165 -2.19 5.93 -5.01
C LEU A 165 -2.58 4.59 -4.36
N ILE A 166 -2.05 4.27 -3.18
CA ILE A 166 -2.26 2.94 -2.57
C ILE A 166 -3.68 2.69 -2.05
N LEU A 167 -4.41 3.73 -1.65
CA LEU A 167 -5.78 3.58 -1.15
C LEU A 167 -6.81 3.45 -2.26
N LEU A 168 -6.57 4.04 -3.44
CA LEU A 168 -7.58 4.10 -4.50
C LEU A 168 -7.32 3.14 -5.65
N MET A 169 -6.08 2.67 -5.87
CA MET A 169 -5.80 1.67 -6.88
C MET A 169 -6.48 0.32 -6.56
N LYS A 170 -6.66 -0.49 -7.60
CA LYS A 170 -7.34 -1.79 -7.52
C LYS A 170 -6.51 -2.82 -6.77
N GLU A 171 -5.23 -2.88 -7.11
CA GLU A 171 -4.34 -3.95 -6.69
C GLU A 171 -3.70 -3.67 -5.32
N GLY A 172 -3.35 -4.73 -4.60
CA GLY A 172 -2.72 -4.68 -3.30
C GLY A 172 -3.66 -4.42 -2.12
N TYR A 173 -3.13 -4.66 -0.92
CA TYR A 173 -3.81 -4.41 0.35
C TYR A 173 -3.17 -3.21 1.04
N PRO A 174 -3.78 -2.03 1.05
CA PRO A 174 -3.17 -0.84 1.63
C PRO A 174 -3.12 -0.92 3.16
N CYS A 175 -1.95 -0.64 3.72
CA CYS A 175 -1.71 -0.53 5.14
C CYS A 175 -1.40 0.92 5.52
N LEU A 176 -2.26 1.53 6.31
CA LEU A 176 -2.10 2.90 6.79
C LEU A 176 -1.21 2.93 8.05
N PHE A 177 -0.15 3.73 8.02
CA PHE A 177 0.68 3.93 9.20
C PHE A 177 -0.02 4.82 10.23
N TYR A 178 -0.12 4.32 11.46
CA TYR A 178 -0.74 5.03 12.58
C TYR A 178 -0.17 6.45 12.78
N GLY A 179 1.16 6.59 12.66
CA GLY A 179 1.85 7.87 12.83
C GLY A 179 1.49 8.91 11.79
N ASP A 180 1.19 8.49 10.55
CA ASP A 180 0.76 9.40 9.48
C ASP A 180 -0.68 9.85 9.65
N TYR A 181 -1.50 9.10 10.37
CA TYR A 181 -2.89 9.46 10.64
C TYR A 181 -3.04 10.28 11.95
N TYR A 182 -2.50 9.77 13.06
CA TYR A 182 -2.68 10.39 14.37
C TYR A 182 -1.54 11.32 14.79
N GLY A 183 -0.38 11.22 14.14
CA GLY A 183 0.84 11.95 14.49
C GLY A 183 1.81 11.12 15.34
N ILE A 184 2.99 11.68 15.56
CA ILE A 184 4.12 11.03 16.23
C ILE A 184 4.61 11.89 17.37
N LYS A 185 4.92 11.29 18.53
CA LYS A 185 5.49 11.98 19.70
C LYS A 185 4.68 13.17 20.20
N GLY A 186 3.36 13.13 20.08
CA GLY A 186 2.45 14.18 20.53
C GLY A 186 2.21 15.31 19.52
N GLU A 187 2.86 15.28 18.38
CA GLU A 187 2.56 16.18 17.25
C GLU A 187 1.40 15.60 16.43
N LYS A 188 0.43 16.46 16.09
CA LYS A 188 -0.69 16.04 15.24
C LYS A 188 -0.23 15.86 13.79
N SER A 189 -0.75 14.84 13.13
CA SER A 189 -0.52 14.67 11.70
C SER A 189 -1.17 15.80 10.89
N PRO A 190 -0.47 16.38 9.90
CA PRO A 190 -1.08 17.28 8.95
C PRO A 190 -1.94 16.56 7.90
N HIS A 191 -1.85 15.23 7.83
CA HIS A 191 -2.44 14.43 6.76
C HIS A 191 -3.80 13.81 7.12
N THR A 192 -4.25 13.88 8.37
CA THR A 192 -5.50 13.25 8.85
C THR A 192 -6.69 13.58 7.94
N ARG A 193 -6.89 14.86 7.61
CA ARG A 193 -8.02 15.28 6.78
C ARG A 193 -8.02 14.65 5.38
N ILE A 194 -6.87 14.66 4.70
CA ILE A 194 -6.79 14.09 3.35
C ILE A 194 -6.94 12.56 3.39
N ILE A 195 -6.35 11.91 4.38
CA ILE A 195 -6.49 10.46 4.57
C ILE A 195 -7.94 10.07 4.83
N ASP A 196 -8.70 10.85 5.63
CA ASP A 196 -10.13 10.62 5.85
C ASP A 196 -10.92 10.67 4.53
N ILE A 197 -10.65 11.67 3.69
CA ILE A 197 -11.28 11.80 2.36
C ILE A 197 -10.96 10.58 1.49
N LEU A 198 -9.69 10.15 1.47
CA LEU A 198 -9.25 9.01 0.67
C LEU A 198 -9.83 7.68 1.17
N LEU A 199 -9.95 7.49 2.48
CA LEU A 199 -10.61 6.32 3.07
C LEU A 199 -12.11 6.29 2.73
N ASP A 200 -12.76 7.44 2.78
CA ASP A 200 -14.16 7.58 2.34
C ASP A 200 -14.32 7.31 0.85
N ALA A 201 -13.42 7.86 0.02
CA ALA A 201 -13.41 7.61 -1.42
C ALA A 201 -13.19 6.13 -1.74
N ARG A 202 -12.21 5.47 -1.07
CA ARG A 202 -12.00 4.03 -1.21
C ARG A 202 -13.26 3.24 -0.95
N ARG A 203 -13.94 3.53 0.16
CA ARG A 203 -15.13 2.79 0.61
C ARG A 203 -16.36 3.03 -0.28
N LYS A 204 -16.47 4.21 -0.89
CA LYS A 204 -17.66 4.58 -1.67
C LYS A 204 -17.48 4.41 -3.18
N TYR A 205 -16.28 4.69 -3.71
CA TYR A 205 -16.09 4.87 -5.14
C TYR A 205 -15.03 3.97 -5.78
N ALA A 206 -14.07 3.41 -5.00
CA ALA A 206 -12.94 2.67 -5.57
C ALA A 206 -13.28 1.21 -5.92
N TYR A 207 -14.27 1.02 -6.79
CA TYR A 207 -14.75 -0.28 -7.26
C TYR A 207 -14.58 -0.46 -8.76
N GLY A 208 -14.80 -1.67 -9.23
CA GLY A 208 -14.69 -2.04 -10.65
C GLY A 208 -13.25 -2.21 -11.12
N ASP A 209 -13.06 -2.20 -12.42
CA ASP A 209 -11.74 -2.34 -13.04
C ASP A 209 -10.93 -1.04 -12.98
N GLN A 210 -9.62 -1.16 -13.20
CA GLN A 210 -8.71 -0.02 -13.28
C GLN A 210 -8.25 0.19 -14.72
N ILE A 211 -8.28 1.45 -15.18
CA ILE A 211 -7.73 1.88 -16.46
C ILE A 211 -6.64 2.91 -16.17
N GLU A 212 -5.41 2.60 -16.55
CA GLU A 212 -4.24 3.41 -16.23
C GLU A 212 -3.92 4.44 -17.31
N TYR A 213 -3.47 5.61 -16.87
CA TYR A 213 -2.99 6.72 -17.68
C TYR A 213 -1.61 7.16 -17.16
N PHE A 214 -0.66 6.21 -17.17
CA PHE A 214 0.73 6.43 -16.76
C PHE A 214 1.59 6.79 -17.99
N ASP A 215 1.20 7.83 -18.69
CA ASP A 215 1.71 8.24 -20.00
C ASP A 215 2.50 9.57 -19.97
N HIS A 216 2.61 10.22 -18.81
CA HIS A 216 3.36 11.47 -18.65
C HIS A 216 4.27 11.41 -17.41
N PRO A 217 5.54 11.87 -17.52
CA PRO A 217 6.51 11.71 -16.43
C PRO A 217 6.15 12.44 -15.14
N SER A 218 5.42 13.56 -15.22
CA SER A 218 5.08 14.35 -14.03
C SER A 218 3.62 14.25 -13.62
N THR A 219 2.74 13.67 -14.46
CA THR A 219 1.30 13.57 -14.17
C THR A 219 0.79 12.22 -14.59
N ILE A 220 0.36 11.43 -13.62
CA ILE A 220 -0.25 10.13 -13.86
C ILE A 220 -1.64 10.07 -13.23
N GLY A 221 -2.42 9.09 -13.64
CA GLY A 221 -3.73 8.84 -13.08
C GLY A 221 -4.33 7.51 -13.50
N PHE A 222 -5.46 7.18 -12.94
CA PHE A 222 -6.24 6.02 -13.33
C PHE A 222 -7.74 6.26 -13.09
N ILE A 223 -8.54 5.46 -13.76
CA ILE A 223 -9.99 5.36 -13.55
C ILE A 223 -10.27 4.06 -12.78
N ARG A 224 -11.14 4.11 -11.79
CA ARG A 224 -11.89 2.95 -11.28
C ARG A 224 -13.27 3.01 -11.90
N THR A 225 -13.66 1.97 -12.62
CA THR A 225 -14.87 2.00 -13.50
C THR A 225 -16.20 1.96 -12.74
N GLY A 226 -16.16 1.70 -11.44
CA GLY A 226 -17.34 1.37 -10.67
C GLY A 226 -17.89 0.00 -11.05
N ASP A 227 -18.87 -0.48 -10.32
CA ASP A 227 -19.59 -1.71 -10.58
C ASP A 227 -21.09 -1.60 -10.22
N GLU A 228 -21.89 -2.61 -10.61
CA GLU A 228 -23.33 -2.62 -10.38
C GLU A 228 -23.71 -2.95 -8.92
N GLU A 229 -22.81 -3.59 -8.17
CA GLU A 229 -23.05 -3.96 -6.76
C GLU A 229 -22.93 -2.72 -5.85
N HIS A 230 -22.12 -1.73 -6.28
CA HIS A 230 -21.86 -0.49 -5.56
C HIS A 230 -22.37 0.70 -6.38
N ASN A 231 -23.68 0.91 -6.33
CA ASN A 231 -24.35 1.96 -7.10
C ASN A 231 -23.73 3.35 -6.84
N GLY A 232 -23.40 4.07 -7.91
CA GLY A 232 -22.73 5.37 -7.84
C GLY A 232 -21.21 5.29 -7.58
N SER A 233 -20.64 4.09 -7.59
CA SER A 233 -19.19 3.90 -7.53
C SER A 233 -18.51 4.27 -8.85
N GLY A 234 -17.20 4.40 -8.78
CA GLY A 234 -16.33 4.89 -9.86
C GLY A 234 -15.66 6.19 -9.47
N LEU A 235 -14.39 6.33 -9.83
CA LEU A 235 -13.60 7.54 -9.59
C LEU A 235 -12.52 7.72 -10.65
N VAL A 236 -12.04 8.95 -10.77
CA VAL A 236 -10.82 9.28 -11.48
C VAL A 236 -9.83 9.83 -10.46
N PHE A 237 -8.66 9.23 -10.42
CA PHE A 237 -7.53 9.67 -9.61
C PHE A 237 -6.45 10.27 -10.50
N LEU A 238 -5.91 11.41 -10.11
CA LEU A 238 -4.72 12.02 -10.70
C LEU A 238 -3.73 12.44 -9.61
N MET A 239 -2.46 12.41 -9.93
CA MET A 239 -1.41 13.02 -9.12
C MET A 239 -0.35 13.67 -10.00
N SER A 240 0.25 14.76 -9.48
CA SER A 240 1.36 15.46 -10.11
C SER A 240 2.48 15.71 -9.10
N ASN A 241 3.73 15.48 -9.50
CA ASN A 241 4.92 15.79 -8.70
C ASN A 241 5.61 17.11 -9.11
N ASP A 242 5.05 17.83 -10.09
CA ASP A 242 5.61 19.08 -10.63
C ASP A 242 4.51 20.14 -10.77
N GLU A 243 4.33 20.68 -11.95
CA GLU A 243 3.30 21.68 -12.25
C GLU A 243 1.89 21.09 -12.29
N ALA A 244 0.88 21.95 -12.28
CA ALA A 244 -0.49 21.53 -12.52
C ALA A 244 -0.63 20.87 -13.90
N GLY A 245 -1.46 19.85 -14.01
CA GLY A 245 -1.65 19.10 -15.23
C GLY A 245 -3.09 18.67 -15.45
N SER A 246 -3.39 18.18 -16.66
CA SER A 246 -4.66 17.56 -16.97
C SER A 246 -4.49 16.35 -17.87
N LYS A 247 -5.51 15.49 -17.90
CA LYS A 247 -5.61 14.35 -18.80
C LYS A 247 -7.01 14.21 -19.34
N ILE A 248 -7.12 13.95 -20.65
CA ILE A 248 -8.38 13.49 -21.23
C ILE A 248 -8.50 12.01 -20.93
N MET A 249 -9.51 11.63 -20.15
CA MET A 249 -9.72 10.26 -19.71
C MET A 249 -11.13 9.81 -20.06
N SER A 250 -11.30 8.57 -20.51
CA SER A 250 -12.57 8.05 -20.99
C SER A 250 -13.19 7.08 -19.99
N LEU A 251 -14.38 7.41 -19.51
CA LEU A 251 -15.22 6.51 -18.72
C LEU A 251 -16.17 5.66 -19.59
N GLY A 252 -16.23 5.96 -20.89
CA GLY A 252 -17.07 5.29 -21.88
C GLY A 252 -18.42 5.93 -22.06
N GLU A 253 -19.06 5.65 -23.22
CA GLU A 253 -20.31 6.27 -23.68
C GLU A 253 -21.48 6.21 -22.68
N LYS A 254 -21.52 5.17 -21.83
CA LYS A 254 -22.54 5.03 -20.78
C LYS A 254 -22.56 6.19 -19.78
N HIS A 255 -21.47 6.94 -19.68
CA HIS A 255 -21.30 8.07 -18.77
C HIS A 255 -21.45 9.44 -19.46
N LYS A 256 -21.89 9.48 -20.74
CA LYS A 256 -22.07 10.73 -21.46
C LYS A 256 -22.97 11.70 -20.72
N GLY A 257 -22.57 12.98 -20.73
CA GLY A 257 -23.33 14.06 -20.10
C GLY A 257 -23.33 14.05 -18.58
N GLU A 258 -22.66 13.11 -17.93
CA GLU A 258 -22.49 13.12 -16.48
C GLU A 258 -21.63 14.29 -16.04
N VAL A 259 -22.00 14.88 -14.91
CA VAL A 259 -21.23 15.95 -14.26
C VAL A 259 -20.35 15.34 -13.18
N TRP A 260 -19.08 15.69 -13.19
CA TRP A 260 -18.09 15.22 -12.24
C TRP A 260 -17.49 16.38 -11.44
N HIS A 261 -17.19 16.16 -10.16
CA HIS A 261 -16.59 17.15 -9.27
C HIS A 261 -15.44 16.54 -8.48
N GLU A 262 -14.51 17.41 -8.07
CA GLU A 262 -13.33 17.04 -7.30
C GLU A 262 -13.65 17.08 -5.80
N ILE A 263 -13.25 16.04 -5.04
CA ILE A 263 -13.66 15.86 -3.64
C ILE A 263 -12.57 16.16 -2.60
N THR A 264 -11.32 16.36 -2.99
CA THR A 264 -10.25 16.73 -2.02
C THR A 264 -10.31 18.21 -1.64
N GLY A 265 -10.99 19.01 -2.47
CA GLY A 265 -11.18 20.44 -2.31
C GLY A 265 -10.05 21.28 -2.90
N SER A 266 -9.24 20.70 -3.79
CA SER A 266 -8.18 21.40 -4.51
C SER A 266 -8.70 22.13 -5.75
N ILE A 267 -9.77 21.64 -6.34
CA ILE A 267 -10.38 22.17 -7.58
C ILE A 267 -11.88 22.37 -7.35
N SER A 268 -12.39 23.53 -7.72
CA SER A 268 -13.80 23.89 -7.53
C SER A 268 -14.65 23.75 -8.80
N GLU A 269 -14.00 23.67 -9.95
CA GLU A 269 -14.65 23.52 -11.25
C GLU A 269 -15.24 22.13 -11.39
N GLU A 270 -16.43 22.07 -12.01
CA GLU A 270 -17.07 20.82 -12.40
C GLU A 270 -16.78 20.55 -13.87
N ILE A 271 -16.75 19.29 -14.25
CA ILE A 271 -16.61 18.88 -15.65
C ILE A 271 -17.83 18.10 -16.09
N THR A 272 -18.22 18.28 -17.37
CA THR A 272 -19.28 17.50 -17.99
C THR A 272 -18.64 16.61 -19.05
N LEU A 273 -18.92 15.31 -18.99
CA LEU A 273 -18.39 14.35 -19.96
C LEU A 273 -19.07 14.56 -21.34
N ASP A 274 -18.30 14.37 -22.40
CA ASP A 274 -18.76 14.47 -23.78
C ASP A 274 -19.64 13.27 -24.20
N GLU A 275 -20.01 13.22 -25.50
CA GLU A 275 -20.88 12.17 -26.06
C GLU A 275 -20.24 10.77 -26.02
N GLU A 276 -18.91 10.69 -25.99
CA GLU A 276 -18.11 9.47 -25.89
C GLU A 276 -17.78 9.11 -24.43
N GLY A 277 -18.16 9.96 -23.46
CA GLY A 277 -17.86 9.79 -22.03
C GLY A 277 -16.44 10.19 -21.67
N ASN A 278 -15.80 11.06 -22.45
CA ASN A 278 -14.50 11.62 -22.12
C ASN A 278 -14.66 12.89 -21.28
N GLY A 279 -13.72 13.11 -20.38
CA GLY A 279 -13.57 14.35 -19.61
C GLY A 279 -12.13 14.78 -19.52
N GLU A 280 -11.87 16.09 -19.50
CA GLU A 280 -10.57 16.63 -19.16
C GLU A 280 -10.47 16.84 -17.66
N PHE A 281 -9.82 15.90 -16.98
CA PHE A 281 -9.61 15.91 -15.55
C PHE A 281 -8.28 16.59 -15.21
N SER A 282 -8.28 17.50 -14.25
CA SER A 282 -7.11 18.27 -13.84
C SER A 282 -6.63 17.92 -12.45
N VAL A 283 -5.39 18.28 -12.17
CA VAL A 283 -4.73 18.18 -10.86
C VAL A 283 -3.83 19.41 -10.66
N GLU A 284 -3.81 19.93 -9.45
CA GLU A 284 -2.95 21.04 -9.07
C GLU A 284 -1.48 20.63 -8.96
N SER A 285 -0.59 21.62 -8.98
CA SER A 285 0.85 21.43 -8.82
C SER A 285 1.17 20.69 -7.51
N ARG A 286 2.01 19.63 -7.59
CA ARG A 286 2.47 18.83 -6.46
C ARG A 286 1.33 18.37 -5.55
N ASN A 287 0.26 17.89 -6.16
CA ASN A 287 -0.97 17.54 -5.49
C ASN A 287 -1.60 16.28 -6.08
N LEU A 288 -2.69 15.84 -5.48
CA LEU A 288 -3.58 14.82 -6.01
C LEU A 288 -4.97 15.42 -6.24
N ALA A 289 -5.73 14.78 -7.10
CA ALA A 289 -7.15 15.06 -7.33
C ALA A 289 -7.94 13.74 -7.41
N VAL A 290 -9.11 13.74 -6.79
CA VAL A 290 -10.05 12.62 -6.84
C VAL A 290 -11.38 13.15 -7.35
N TRP A 291 -11.75 12.73 -8.54
CA TRP A 291 -12.98 13.13 -9.21
C TRP A 291 -14.01 12.01 -9.09
N VAL A 292 -15.22 12.38 -8.74
CA VAL A 292 -16.37 11.47 -8.66
C VAL A 292 -17.59 12.07 -9.34
N LYS A 293 -18.51 11.21 -9.75
CA LYS A 293 -19.79 11.66 -10.30
C LYS A 293 -20.55 12.48 -9.26
N LYS A 294 -21.10 13.60 -9.71
CA LYS A 294 -22.01 14.42 -8.92
C LYS A 294 -23.39 13.78 -8.89
N ASP A 295 -23.98 13.68 -7.70
CA ASP A 295 -25.35 13.17 -7.49
C ASP A 295 -26.43 14.02 -8.18
#